data_5de615a0d090699769379e04eb0f6306
#
_entry.id   5de615a0d090699769379e04eb0f6306
#
_cell.length_a   1.000
_cell.length_b   1.000
_cell.length_c   1.000
_cell.angle_alpha   90.00
_cell.angle_beta   90.00
_cell.angle_gamma   90.00
#
_symmetry.space_group_name_H-M   'P 1'
#
loop_
_entity.id
_entity.type
_entity.pdbx_description
1 polymer ?
#
loop_
_entity_poly.entity_id
_entity_poly.type
_entity_poly.pdbx_seq_one_letter_code
_entity_poly.pdbx_strand_id
1 'polypeptide(L)'
;YHGEWFRVRPLIGRNDDLAAGKRYYQVEADGVVTMPRDATAAQPTLFLLDELLRGTNTIERLAAGEAVLRALLAGGPDGSPHVVIGATHDGELVSMLADCYAPFHFRETIGPGGLSFDYQRHEGPASTRTAIALLEATGAPAAVVAAARARAEALDGGTAPALRQQSGA
;
A
#
# COMPACT_ATOMS: atom_id res chain seq x y z
N TYR A 1 -16.65 -7.10 -27.42
CA TYR A 1 -16.48 -6.54 -26.08
C TYR A 1 -17.29 -5.25 -26.01
N HIS A 2 -18.25 -5.19 -25.11
CA HIS A 2 -19.02 -3.99 -24.80
C HIS A 2 -18.58 -3.54 -23.40
N GLY A 3 -17.91 -2.40 -23.29
CA GLY A 3 -17.47 -1.82 -22.05
C GLY A 3 -17.54 -0.31 -22.11
N GLU A 4 -17.67 0.33 -20.96
CA GLU A 4 -17.58 1.78 -20.85
C GLU A 4 -16.14 2.25 -21.11
N TRP A 5 -16.01 3.44 -21.67
CA TRP A 5 -14.72 4.06 -21.89
C TRP A 5 -14.28 4.78 -20.63
N PHE A 6 -13.17 4.34 -20.01
CA PHE A 6 -12.56 5.00 -18.87
C PHE A 6 -11.38 5.84 -19.30
N ARG A 7 -11.24 7.02 -18.69
CA ARG A 7 -9.96 7.71 -18.65
C ARG A 7 -9.04 6.98 -17.67
N VAL A 8 -7.86 6.58 -18.07
CA VAL A 8 -6.91 5.89 -17.19
C VAL A 8 -5.97 6.90 -16.53
N ARG A 9 -5.88 6.86 -15.20
CA ARG A 9 -4.98 7.70 -14.37
C ARG A 9 -4.09 6.83 -13.51
N PRO A 10 -2.91 6.45 -14.01
CA PRO A 10 -1.94 5.68 -13.24
C PRO A 10 -1.11 6.60 -12.32
N LEU A 11 -0.90 6.16 -11.09
CA LEU A 11 0.14 6.59 -10.17
C LEU A 11 0.86 5.33 -9.71
N ILE A 12 1.72 4.82 -10.57
CA ILE A 12 2.50 3.61 -10.34
C ILE A 12 3.95 4.06 -10.17
N GLY A 13 4.57 3.64 -9.05
CA GLY A 13 5.94 4.00 -8.73
C GLY A 13 6.89 3.67 -9.90
N ARG A 14 7.63 4.67 -10.37
CA ARG A 14 8.73 4.46 -11.33
C ARG A 14 9.96 4.04 -10.55
N ASN A 15 10.68 3.06 -11.09
CA ASN A 15 11.95 2.58 -10.54
C ASN A 15 12.91 3.74 -10.24
N ASP A 16 13.58 3.62 -9.10
CA ASP A 16 14.54 4.56 -8.53
C ASP A 16 15.59 5.03 -9.54
N ASP A 17 15.43 6.22 -10.04
CA ASP A 17 16.53 7.00 -10.55
C ASP A 17 17.10 7.80 -9.38
N LEU A 18 18.16 7.29 -8.75
CA LEU A 18 18.82 7.86 -7.55
C LEU A 18 19.24 9.33 -7.72
N ALA A 19 19.38 9.82 -8.96
CA ALA A 19 19.63 11.23 -9.26
C ALA A 19 18.40 12.13 -9.09
N ALA A 20 17.19 11.56 -8.97
CA ALA A 20 15.91 12.25 -8.98
C ALA A 20 15.19 12.30 -7.60
N GLY A 21 15.82 11.87 -6.50
CA GLY A 21 15.15 11.65 -5.21
C GLY A 21 14.26 12.80 -4.70
N LYS A 22 14.67 14.06 -4.88
CA LYS A 22 13.82 15.21 -4.55
C LYS A 22 12.68 15.43 -5.56
N ARG A 23 12.88 15.05 -6.83
CA ARG A 23 11.83 15.14 -7.86
C ARG A 23 10.79 14.03 -7.70
N TYR A 24 11.19 12.86 -7.20
CA TYR A 24 10.29 11.72 -7.02
C TYR A 24 9.17 12.03 -6.03
N TYR A 25 9.52 12.48 -4.82
CA TYR A 25 8.53 12.87 -3.80
C TYR A 25 7.59 13.98 -4.29
N GLN A 26 8.13 14.96 -5.03
CA GLN A 26 7.34 16.06 -5.55
C GLN A 26 6.38 15.62 -6.66
N VAL A 27 6.82 14.73 -7.55
CA VAL A 27 5.97 14.14 -8.60
C VAL A 27 4.87 13.26 -8.02
N GLU A 28 5.19 12.48 -6.98
CA GLU A 28 4.20 11.67 -6.26
C GLU A 28 3.17 12.57 -5.55
N ALA A 29 3.63 13.58 -4.82
CA ALA A 29 2.77 14.54 -4.14
C ALA A 29 1.87 15.31 -5.12
N ASP A 30 2.42 15.78 -6.24
CA ASP A 30 1.66 16.45 -7.30
C ASP A 30 0.62 15.51 -7.93
N GLY A 31 0.97 14.25 -8.15
CA GLY A 31 0.06 13.21 -8.61
C GLY A 31 -1.11 13.01 -7.65
N VAL A 32 -0.81 12.82 -6.37
CA VAL A 32 -1.79 12.63 -5.31
C VAL A 32 -2.74 13.83 -5.18
N VAL A 33 -2.21 15.06 -5.24
CA VAL A 33 -3.00 16.30 -5.13
C VAL A 33 -3.94 16.49 -6.33
N THR A 34 -3.54 16.05 -7.52
CA THR A 34 -4.37 16.23 -8.73
C THR A 34 -5.49 15.18 -8.85
N MET A 35 -5.33 14.00 -8.27
CA MET A 35 -6.30 12.90 -8.39
C MET A 35 -7.71 13.24 -7.89
N PRO A 36 -7.93 13.84 -6.71
CA PRO A 36 -9.26 14.24 -6.27
C PRO A 36 -9.92 15.24 -7.21
N ARG A 37 -9.13 16.09 -7.90
CA ARG A 37 -9.64 17.00 -8.95
C ARG A 37 -10.06 16.23 -10.20
N ASP A 38 -9.29 15.22 -10.59
CA ASP A 38 -9.65 14.34 -11.71
C ASP A 38 -10.92 13.53 -11.40
N ALA A 39 -11.14 13.17 -10.13
CA ALA A 39 -12.35 12.48 -9.68
C ALA A 39 -13.63 13.34 -9.77
N THR A 40 -13.51 14.66 -9.92
CA THR A 40 -14.67 15.56 -10.17
C THR A 40 -14.95 15.75 -11.67
N ALA A 41 -14.16 15.14 -12.56
CA ALA A 41 -14.40 15.22 -13.99
C ALA A 41 -15.63 14.39 -14.40
N ALA A 42 -16.37 14.88 -15.39
CA ALA A 42 -17.58 14.22 -15.89
C ALA A 42 -17.33 12.85 -16.55
N GLN A 43 -16.07 12.51 -16.85
CA GLN A 43 -15.71 11.26 -17.51
C GLN A 43 -15.37 10.16 -16.49
N PRO A 44 -15.95 8.95 -16.58
CA PRO A 44 -15.55 7.82 -15.78
C PRO A 44 -14.04 7.58 -15.83
N THR A 45 -13.41 7.44 -14.69
CA THR A 45 -11.95 7.32 -14.58
C THR A 45 -11.57 6.04 -13.88
N LEU A 46 -10.58 5.33 -14.42
CA LEU A 46 -9.90 4.21 -13.78
C LEU A 46 -8.60 4.72 -13.15
N PHE A 47 -8.58 4.78 -11.83
CA PHE A 47 -7.38 5.10 -11.05
C PHE A 47 -6.61 3.82 -10.75
N LEU A 48 -5.32 3.81 -11.10
CA LEU A 48 -4.39 2.71 -10.80
C LEU A 48 -3.29 3.24 -9.90
N LEU A 49 -3.26 2.77 -8.66
CA LEU A 49 -2.40 3.29 -7.61
C LEU A 49 -1.48 2.19 -7.09
N ASP A 50 -0.20 2.51 -6.94
CA ASP A 50 0.79 1.58 -6.38
C ASP A 50 1.58 2.29 -5.29
N GLU A 51 1.37 1.88 -4.04
CA GLU A 51 2.08 2.35 -2.86
C GLU A 51 2.06 3.88 -2.69
N LEU A 52 0.91 4.44 -2.30
CA LEU A 52 0.76 5.87 -2.09
C LEU A 52 1.69 6.41 -0.99
N LEU A 53 2.38 7.52 -1.30
CA LEU A 53 3.15 8.34 -0.34
C LEU A 53 4.27 7.56 0.38
N ARG A 54 5.03 6.73 -0.33
CA ARG A 54 6.15 5.93 0.22
C ARG A 54 7.21 6.77 0.96
N GLY A 55 7.40 8.02 0.60
CA GLY A 55 8.48 8.88 1.10
C GLY A 55 8.21 9.55 2.44
N THR A 56 7.05 9.33 3.08
CA THR A 56 6.69 9.99 4.35
C THR A 56 6.60 9.01 5.53
N ASN A 57 6.36 9.56 6.75
CA ASN A 57 6.18 8.72 7.93
C ASN A 57 4.87 7.92 7.86
N THR A 58 4.81 6.81 8.59
CA THR A 58 3.70 5.86 8.52
C THR A 58 2.36 6.48 8.88
N ILE A 59 2.28 7.33 9.90
CA ILE A 59 1.03 7.94 10.37
C ILE A 59 0.47 8.87 9.29
N GLU A 60 1.31 9.74 8.73
CA GLU A 60 0.90 10.67 7.68
C GLU A 60 0.53 9.94 6.39
N ARG A 61 1.26 8.88 6.03
CA ARG A 61 0.98 8.05 4.86
C ARG A 61 -0.40 7.38 4.98
N LEU A 62 -0.70 6.76 6.11
CA LEU A 62 -1.99 6.12 6.36
C LEU A 62 -3.12 7.14 6.32
N ALA A 63 -2.99 8.26 7.03
CA ALA A 63 -4.03 9.29 7.09
C ALA A 63 -4.29 9.95 5.73
N ALA A 64 -3.23 10.32 5.01
CA ALA A 64 -3.36 10.91 3.68
C ALA A 64 -3.84 9.89 2.64
N GLY A 65 -3.34 8.65 2.70
CA GLY A 65 -3.77 7.56 1.82
C GLY A 65 -5.25 7.25 1.98
N GLU A 66 -5.75 7.13 3.21
CA GLU A 66 -7.18 6.96 3.47
C GLU A 66 -8.01 8.12 2.91
N ALA A 67 -7.62 9.36 3.21
CA ALA A 67 -8.36 10.54 2.76
C ALA A 67 -8.44 10.61 1.23
N VAL A 68 -7.34 10.35 0.53
CA VAL A 68 -7.29 10.35 -0.94
C VAL A 68 -8.16 9.24 -1.51
N LEU A 69 -8.00 8.00 -1.02
CA LEU A 69 -8.75 6.85 -1.54
C LEU A 69 -10.26 7.02 -1.35
N ARG A 70 -10.71 7.54 -0.19
CA ARG A 70 -12.13 7.87 0.03
C ARG A 70 -12.60 8.99 -0.91
N ALA A 71 -11.79 10.02 -1.14
CA ALA A 71 -12.15 11.10 -2.05
C ALA A 71 -12.34 10.63 -3.50
N LEU A 72 -11.57 9.63 -3.94
CA LEU A 72 -11.69 9.08 -5.29
C LEU A 72 -12.99 8.31 -5.52
N LEU A 73 -13.66 7.85 -4.47
CA LEU A 73 -14.97 7.18 -4.56
C LEU A 73 -16.16 8.14 -4.63
N ALA A 74 -15.95 9.45 -4.41
CA ALA A 74 -17.05 10.43 -4.38
C ALA A 74 -17.79 10.58 -5.72
N GLY A 75 -17.25 10.02 -6.80
CA GLY A 75 -17.83 10.08 -8.13
C GLY A 75 -17.63 11.44 -8.82
N GLY A 76 -17.92 11.49 -10.12
CA GLY A 76 -17.95 12.73 -10.89
C GLY A 76 -19.20 13.57 -10.58
N PRO A 77 -19.27 14.82 -11.11
CA PRO A 77 -20.37 15.75 -10.85
C PRO A 77 -21.75 15.23 -11.28
N ASP A 78 -21.79 14.30 -12.20
CA ASP A 78 -22.98 13.62 -12.74
C ASP A 78 -23.25 12.25 -12.08
N GLY A 79 -22.50 11.90 -11.03
CA GLY A 79 -22.61 10.60 -10.35
C GLY A 79 -22.02 9.42 -11.12
N SER A 80 -21.26 9.66 -12.17
CA SER A 80 -20.58 8.59 -12.91
C SER A 80 -19.59 7.86 -12.00
N PRO A 81 -19.65 6.51 -11.91
CA PRO A 81 -18.78 5.77 -11.02
C PRO A 81 -17.34 5.78 -11.53
N HIS A 82 -16.39 6.09 -10.66
CA HIS A 82 -14.99 5.81 -10.91
C HIS A 82 -14.64 4.39 -10.46
N VAL A 83 -13.60 3.83 -11.06
CA VAL A 83 -13.00 2.57 -10.62
C VAL A 83 -11.64 2.87 -10.03
N VAL A 84 -11.40 2.41 -8.82
CA VAL A 84 -10.12 2.60 -8.13
C VAL A 84 -9.51 1.23 -7.82
N ILE A 85 -8.31 1.01 -8.30
CA ILE A 85 -7.51 -0.18 -7.98
C ILE A 85 -6.24 0.31 -7.30
N GLY A 86 -6.08 -0.03 -6.01
CA GLY A 86 -4.90 0.30 -5.22
C GLY A 86 -4.14 -0.96 -4.82
N ALA A 87 -2.81 -0.93 -4.95
CA ALA A 87 -1.91 -1.91 -4.38
C ALA A 87 -1.18 -1.29 -3.19
N THR A 88 -1.11 -2.00 -2.07
CA THR A 88 -0.38 -1.57 -0.87
C THR A 88 0.01 -2.77 -0.02
N HIS A 89 1.11 -2.63 0.72
CA HIS A 89 1.51 -3.56 1.77
C HIS A 89 1.08 -3.11 3.19
N ASP A 90 0.41 -1.94 3.31
CA ASP A 90 -0.09 -1.41 4.59
C ASP A 90 -1.42 -2.07 4.99
N GLY A 91 -1.36 -3.12 5.79
CA GLY A 91 -2.56 -3.83 6.29
C GLY A 91 -3.49 -2.95 7.12
N GLU A 92 -2.97 -1.92 7.80
CA GLU A 92 -3.75 -0.92 8.52
C GLU A 92 -4.59 -0.09 7.57
N LEU A 93 -4.03 0.39 6.45
CA LEU A 93 -4.76 1.12 5.42
C LEU A 93 -5.89 0.26 4.82
N VAL A 94 -5.60 -1.01 4.55
CA VAL A 94 -6.62 -1.97 4.08
C VAL A 94 -7.76 -2.10 5.08
N SER A 95 -7.44 -2.18 6.38
CA SER A 95 -8.44 -2.28 7.45
C SER A 95 -9.28 -1.01 7.59
N MET A 96 -8.66 0.17 7.47
CA MET A 96 -9.35 1.47 7.54
C MET A 96 -10.35 1.66 6.38
N LEU A 97 -10.11 1.04 5.24
CA LEU A 97 -10.91 1.15 4.01
C LEU A 97 -11.89 -0.02 3.79
N ALA A 98 -11.99 -0.95 4.72
CA ALA A 98 -12.79 -2.18 4.57
C ALA A 98 -14.30 -1.93 4.40
N ASP A 99 -14.78 -0.75 4.76
CA ASP A 99 -16.18 -0.32 4.58
C ASP A 99 -16.51 0.13 3.16
N CYS A 100 -15.51 0.47 2.34
CA CYS A 100 -15.71 1.05 1.01
C CYS A 100 -14.85 0.44 -0.10
N TYR A 101 -13.85 -0.37 0.23
CA TYR A 101 -13.03 -1.12 -0.72
C TYR A 101 -13.11 -2.62 -0.47
N ALA A 102 -13.15 -3.42 -1.55
CA ALA A 102 -13.04 -4.87 -1.47
C ALA A 102 -11.55 -5.26 -1.46
N PRO A 103 -11.03 -5.83 -0.36
CA PRO A 103 -9.65 -6.27 -0.29
C PRO A 103 -9.42 -7.58 -1.04
N PHE A 104 -8.27 -7.66 -1.71
CA PHE A 104 -7.76 -8.88 -2.33
C PHE A 104 -6.27 -9.01 -2.04
N HIS A 105 -5.77 -10.24 -2.10
CA HIS A 105 -4.34 -10.49 -1.92
C HIS A 105 -3.82 -11.55 -2.89
N PHE A 106 -2.50 -11.56 -3.08
CA PHE A 106 -1.76 -12.63 -3.74
C PHE A 106 -0.97 -13.41 -2.70
N ARG A 107 -0.74 -14.69 -2.95
CA ARG A 107 -0.03 -15.57 -2.01
C ARG A 107 1.35 -15.89 -2.49
N GLU A 108 2.25 -15.90 -1.53
CA GLU A 108 3.58 -16.42 -1.67
C GLU A 108 3.77 -17.59 -0.70
N THR A 109 4.51 -18.59 -1.12
CA THR A 109 4.87 -19.76 -0.30
C THR A 109 6.37 -19.94 -0.30
N ILE A 110 6.93 -20.28 0.85
CA ILE A 110 8.34 -20.55 1.02
C ILE A 110 8.50 -22.06 1.19
N GLY A 111 9.18 -22.70 0.26
CA GLY A 111 9.44 -24.14 0.26
C GLY A 111 10.92 -24.44 0.11
N PRO A 112 11.29 -25.73 0.00
CA PRO A 112 12.69 -26.17 -0.18
C PRO A 112 13.37 -25.57 -1.43
N GLY A 113 12.59 -25.15 -2.43
CA GLY A 113 13.05 -24.47 -3.65
C GLY A 113 13.11 -22.95 -3.56
N GLY A 114 12.86 -22.36 -2.38
CA GLY A 114 12.78 -20.90 -2.18
C GLY A 114 11.37 -20.35 -2.23
N LEU A 115 11.26 -19.07 -2.58
CA LEU A 115 10.01 -18.33 -2.69
C LEU A 115 9.30 -18.69 -4.00
N SER A 116 8.00 -18.99 -3.92
CA SER A 116 7.12 -19.21 -5.07
C SER A 116 5.84 -18.41 -4.96
N PHE A 117 5.28 -18.01 -6.09
CA PHE A 117 4.05 -17.24 -6.20
C PHE A 117 3.01 -18.04 -6.97
N ASP A 118 1.75 -18.01 -6.49
CA ASP A 118 0.65 -18.68 -7.19
C ASP A 118 0.05 -17.81 -8.31
N TYR A 119 0.34 -16.51 -8.32
CA TYR A 119 -0.21 -15.52 -9.26
C TYR A 119 -1.74 -15.50 -9.32
N GLN A 120 -2.39 -15.94 -8.25
CA GLN A 120 -3.84 -15.99 -8.15
C GLN A 120 -4.34 -14.94 -7.16
N ARG A 121 -5.43 -14.27 -7.55
CA ARG A 121 -6.13 -13.32 -6.71
C ARG A 121 -7.01 -14.07 -5.70
N HIS A 122 -6.82 -13.81 -4.43
CA HIS A 122 -7.63 -14.32 -3.32
C HIS A 122 -8.44 -13.20 -2.69
N GLU A 123 -9.63 -13.51 -2.18
CA GLU A 123 -10.47 -12.57 -1.47
C GLU A 123 -9.95 -12.30 -0.05
N GLY A 124 -10.21 -11.09 0.45
CA GLY A 124 -9.80 -10.64 1.78
C GLY A 124 -8.38 -10.07 1.84
N PRO A 125 -7.99 -9.51 2.99
CA PRO A 125 -6.66 -8.99 3.23
C PRO A 125 -5.62 -10.11 3.31
N ALA A 126 -4.35 -9.79 3.02
CA ALA A 126 -3.25 -10.73 3.24
C ALA A 126 -3.11 -11.05 4.74
N SER A 127 -3.07 -12.33 5.07
CA SER A 127 -2.88 -12.81 6.45
C SER A 127 -1.45 -13.24 6.75
N THR A 128 -0.61 -13.38 5.72
CA THR A 128 0.76 -13.91 5.83
C THR A 128 1.79 -12.80 5.89
N ARG A 129 2.68 -12.89 6.89
CA ARG A 129 3.90 -12.08 7.02
C ARG A 129 5.07 -12.96 6.68
N THR A 130 5.57 -12.86 5.46
CA THR A 130 6.58 -13.76 4.91
C THR A 130 8.00 -13.26 5.07
N ALA A 131 8.21 -11.98 5.43
CA ALA A 131 9.54 -11.39 5.52
C ALA A 131 10.49 -12.14 6.46
N ILE A 132 10.04 -12.57 7.64
CA ILE A 132 10.88 -13.31 8.60
C ILE A 132 11.14 -14.73 8.10
N ALA A 133 10.15 -15.37 7.50
CA ALA A 133 10.32 -16.69 6.90
C ALA A 133 11.28 -16.65 5.69
N LEU A 134 11.27 -15.55 4.94
CA LEU A 134 12.23 -15.32 3.85
C LEU A 134 13.66 -15.15 4.39
N LEU A 135 13.86 -14.41 5.49
CA LEU A 135 15.16 -14.31 6.17
C LEU A 135 15.69 -15.69 6.55
N GLU A 136 14.84 -16.55 7.12
CA GLU A 136 15.21 -17.92 7.47
C GLU A 136 15.58 -18.76 6.24
N ALA A 137 14.75 -18.72 5.20
CA ALA A 137 14.95 -19.46 3.96
C ALA A 137 16.22 -19.01 3.19
N THR A 138 16.64 -17.76 3.35
CA THR A 138 17.87 -17.22 2.75
C THR A 138 19.12 -17.45 3.58
N GLY A 139 19.02 -18.17 4.70
CA GLY A 139 20.15 -18.56 5.54
C GLY A 139 20.60 -17.51 6.55
N ALA A 140 19.71 -16.61 6.97
CA ALA A 140 20.03 -15.69 8.05
C ALA A 140 20.38 -16.43 9.35
N PRO A 141 21.29 -15.91 10.19
CA PRO A 141 21.64 -16.53 11.46
C PRO A 141 20.40 -16.80 12.32
N ALA A 142 20.30 -18.01 12.91
CA ALA A 142 19.13 -18.43 13.71
C ALA A 142 18.79 -17.45 14.85
N ALA A 143 19.79 -16.82 15.46
CA ALA A 143 19.59 -15.83 16.50
C ALA A 143 18.88 -14.56 15.97
N VAL A 144 19.16 -14.13 14.74
CA VAL A 144 18.50 -12.99 14.08
C VAL A 144 17.03 -13.33 13.79
N VAL A 145 16.77 -14.50 13.24
CA VAL A 145 15.41 -14.96 12.96
C VAL A 145 14.57 -15.08 14.24
N ALA A 146 15.14 -15.67 15.30
CA ALA A 146 14.46 -15.78 16.59
C ALA A 146 14.14 -14.41 17.21
N ALA A 147 15.10 -13.48 17.17
CA ALA A 147 14.90 -12.12 17.67
C ALA A 147 13.81 -11.38 16.88
N ALA A 148 13.80 -11.52 15.54
CA ALA A 148 12.79 -10.91 14.67
C ALA A 148 11.38 -11.46 14.96
N ARG A 149 11.23 -12.78 15.15
CA ARG A 149 9.95 -13.41 15.52
C ARG A 149 9.43 -12.89 16.86
N ALA A 150 10.26 -12.96 17.91
CA ALA A 150 9.88 -12.48 19.24
C ALA A 150 9.47 -10.98 19.20
N ARG A 151 10.16 -10.18 18.40
CA ARG A 151 9.82 -8.75 18.25
C ARG A 151 8.50 -8.54 17.50
N ALA A 152 8.26 -9.30 16.44
CA ALA A 152 7.01 -9.24 15.69
C ALA A 152 5.81 -9.61 16.58
N GLU A 153 5.91 -10.68 17.37
CA GLU A 153 4.89 -11.08 18.34
C GLU A 153 4.61 -10.01 19.39
N ALA A 154 5.66 -9.36 19.91
CA ALA A 154 5.51 -8.27 20.88
C ALA A 154 4.82 -7.03 20.27
N LEU A 155 5.08 -6.73 19.00
CA LEU A 155 4.42 -5.63 18.29
C LEU A 155 2.95 -5.95 18.00
N ASP A 156 2.62 -7.17 17.63
CA ASP A 156 1.25 -7.62 17.39
C ASP A 156 0.43 -7.66 18.68
N GLY A 157 1.04 -8.04 19.79
CA GLY A 157 0.41 -8.07 21.12
C GLY A 157 0.20 -6.69 21.77
N GLY A 158 0.50 -5.59 21.07
CA GLY A 158 0.32 -4.23 21.59
C GLY A 158 1.36 -3.82 22.65
N THR A 159 2.41 -4.62 22.87
CA THR A 159 3.49 -4.35 23.84
C THR A 159 4.64 -3.55 23.19
N ALA A 160 4.33 -2.59 22.33
CA ALA A 160 5.35 -1.70 21.79
C ALA A 160 5.91 -0.80 22.90
N PRO A 161 7.23 -0.75 23.13
CA PRO A 161 7.79 0.23 24.04
C PRO A 161 7.51 1.63 23.48
N ALA A 162 6.97 2.50 24.34
CA ALA A 162 6.75 3.90 24.01
C ALA A 162 8.07 4.47 23.43
N LEU A 163 7.98 5.05 22.25
CA LEU A 163 9.09 5.80 21.66
C LEU A 163 9.48 6.88 22.66
N ARG A 164 10.67 6.76 23.25
CA ARG A 164 11.24 7.84 24.08
C ARG A 164 11.37 9.06 23.16
N GLN A 165 10.54 10.06 23.40
CA GLN A 165 10.78 11.39 22.89
C GLN A 165 12.13 11.84 23.44
N GLN A 166 13.14 11.91 22.59
CA GLN A 166 14.35 12.63 22.90
C GLN A 166 13.98 14.11 22.87
N SER A 167 13.63 14.64 24.05
CA SER A 167 13.64 16.07 24.29
C SER A 167 15.09 16.52 24.20
N GLY A 168 15.45 17.12 23.06
CA GLY A 168 16.72 17.82 22.88
C GLY A 168 16.77 19.03 23.79
N ALA A 169 17.82 19.09 24.57
CA ALA A 169 18.28 20.30 25.23
C ALA A 169 19.07 21.14 24.21
#